data_3eb59cf4c2cb9c1d0dbba2238df87f46
#
_entry.id   3eb59cf4c2cb9c1d0dbba2238df87f46
#
_cell.length_a   1.000
_cell.length_b   1.000
_cell.length_c   1.000
_cell.angle_alpha   90.00
_cell.angle_beta   90.00
_cell.angle_gamma   90.00
#
_symmetry.space_group_name_H-M   'P 1'
#
loop_
_entity.id
_entity.type
_entity.pdbx_description
1 polymer ?
#
loop_
_entity_poly.entity_id
_entity_poly.type
_entity_poly.pdbx_seq_one_letter_code
_entity_poly.pdbx_strand_id
1 'polypeptide(L)'
;MTSRHVLIDQPSNHRPSRLAITLHLDARNLSRYTEFSMLLYANGTAVWRQGRDGGGEIDVAALEIDRSALPEGAIVCAFTPEHLPGRFDTVPIDAALCIPGFPLGFRDTVYQLPVLRHAAIASPFGVRFQGRGFFLTDARTHRGTSGAPVVTRHPAMSREGAPLPWQLLGVHSARMDMGNRDRVQDESLGLNCAWYADILLTLTRPR
;
A
#
# COMPACT_ATOMS: atom_id res chain seq x y z
N MET A 1 -1.52 -0.04 7.05
CA MET A 1 -0.57 0.76 6.27
C MET A 1 -1.28 1.50 5.15
N THR A 2 -0.75 2.65 4.75
CA THR A 2 -1.20 3.44 3.61
C THR A 2 -0.07 4.36 3.15
N SER A 3 -0.24 5.09 2.03
CA SER A 3 0.68 6.18 1.72
C SER A 3 0.49 7.35 2.70
N ARG A 4 1.59 7.99 3.10
CA ARG A 4 1.56 9.12 4.05
C ARG A 4 0.70 10.27 3.54
N HIS A 5 0.80 10.61 2.24
CA HIS A 5 0.03 11.70 1.64
C HIS A 5 -1.50 11.47 1.70
N VAL A 6 -1.98 10.26 1.92
CA VAL A 6 -3.41 9.96 2.16
C VAL A 6 -3.85 10.48 3.53
N LEU A 7 -2.94 10.53 4.51
CA LEU A 7 -3.21 11.00 5.87
C LEU A 7 -2.88 12.48 6.06
N ILE A 8 -1.90 12.98 5.32
CA ILE A 8 -1.48 14.38 5.35
C ILE A 8 -0.76 14.75 4.05
N ASP A 9 -1.27 15.73 3.35
CA ASP A 9 -0.63 16.33 2.18
C ASP A 9 -0.67 17.85 2.30
N GLN A 10 0.47 18.43 2.63
CA GLN A 10 0.58 19.88 2.85
C GLN A 10 0.34 20.71 1.57
N PRO A 11 0.87 20.32 0.40
CA PRO A 11 0.65 21.05 -0.84
C PRO A 11 -0.83 21.20 -1.23
N SER A 12 -1.64 20.18 -0.99
CA SER A 12 -3.09 20.21 -1.25
C SER A 12 -3.93 20.64 -0.04
N ASN A 13 -3.30 20.96 1.10
CA ASN A 13 -3.95 21.23 2.39
C ASN A 13 -4.88 20.10 2.86
N HIS A 14 -4.59 18.86 2.45
CA HIS A 14 -5.34 17.67 2.85
C HIS A 14 -4.95 17.23 4.26
N ARG A 15 -5.84 17.37 5.22
CA ARG A 15 -5.64 17.02 6.64
C ARG A 15 -6.93 16.42 7.22
N PRO A 16 -7.27 15.19 6.85
CA PRO A 16 -8.47 14.53 7.37
C PRO A 16 -8.33 14.27 8.88
N SER A 17 -9.42 14.40 9.61
CA SER A 17 -9.45 14.12 11.05
C SER A 17 -9.63 12.65 11.36
N ARG A 18 -10.14 11.86 10.43
CA ARG A 18 -10.41 10.42 10.59
C ARG A 18 -10.21 9.66 9.29
N LEU A 19 -10.01 8.35 9.47
CA LEU A 19 -9.93 7.36 8.40
C LEU A 19 -11.08 6.38 8.58
N ALA A 20 -11.81 6.10 7.50
CA ALA A 20 -12.81 5.06 7.46
C ALA A 20 -12.30 3.88 6.64
N ILE A 21 -12.51 2.66 7.13
CA ILE A 21 -12.18 1.42 6.45
C ILE A 21 -13.42 0.53 6.38
N THR A 22 -13.61 -0.14 5.24
CA THR A 22 -14.66 -1.14 5.08
C THR A 22 -14.13 -2.50 5.51
N LEU A 23 -14.85 -3.18 6.41
CA LEU A 23 -14.53 -4.50 6.93
C LEU A 23 -15.62 -5.49 6.58
N HIS A 24 -15.24 -6.61 5.98
CA HIS A 24 -16.17 -7.74 5.77
C HIS A 24 -16.37 -8.50 7.09
N LEU A 25 -17.58 -8.98 7.29
CA LEU A 25 -18.00 -9.67 8.51
C LEU A 25 -18.28 -11.16 8.29
N ASP A 26 -18.29 -11.62 7.04
CA ASP A 26 -18.60 -13.01 6.69
C ASP A 26 -17.86 -13.43 5.43
N ALA A 27 -16.96 -14.41 5.56
CA ALA A 27 -16.17 -14.91 4.43
C ALA A 27 -17.00 -15.70 3.38
N ARG A 28 -18.20 -16.16 3.76
CA ARG A 28 -19.12 -16.87 2.86
C ARG A 28 -20.12 -15.93 2.20
N ASN A 29 -20.33 -14.75 2.79
CA ASN A 29 -21.21 -13.72 2.27
C ASN A 29 -20.54 -12.35 2.32
N LEU A 30 -19.78 -12.01 1.30
CA LEU A 30 -19.03 -10.75 1.22
C LEU A 30 -19.91 -9.49 1.13
N SER A 31 -21.23 -9.62 0.91
CA SER A 31 -22.15 -8.48 1.01
C SER A 31 -22.39 -8.04 2.47
N ARG A 32 -21.95 -8.83 3.44
CA ARG A 32 -21.97 -8.45 4.86
C ARG A 32 -20.69 -7.71 5.20
N TYR A 33 -20.74 -6.40 5.20
CA TYR A 33 -19.64 -5.52 5.56
C TYR A 33 -20.14 -4.36 6.43
N THR A 34 -19.22 -3.69 7.08
CA THR A 34 -19.47 -2.47 7.87
C THR A 34 -18.33 -1.50 7.69
N GLU A 35 -18.57 -0.24 8.03
CA GLU A 35 -17.53 0.78 8.10
C GLU A 35 -16.99 0.90 9.52
N PHE A 36 -15.68 0.90 9.66
CA PHE A 36 -14.97 1.17 10.90
C PHE A 36 -14.16 2.45 10.76
N SER A 37 -14.39 3.42 11.64
CA SER A 37 -13.79 4.74 11.57
C SER A 37 -12.84 4.99 12.73
N MET A 38 -11.63 5.47 12.43
CA MET A 38 -10.60 5.79 13.42
C MET A 38 -10.23 7.27 13.34
N LEU A 39 -9.95 7.88 14.49
CA LEU A 39 -9.37 9.22 14.55
C LEU A 39 -7.91 9.17 14.11
N LEU A 40 -7.47 10.18 13.39
CA LEU A 40 -6.09 10.36 12.96
C LEU A 40 -5.27 11.21 13.93
N TYR A 41 -5.94 11.87 14.88
CA TYR A 41 -5.29 12.70 15.89
C TYR A 41 -5.87 12.41 17.26
N ALA A 42 -5.01 12.36 18.28
CA ALA A 42 -5.34 12.32 19.70
C ALA A 42 -4.62 13.49 20.39
N ASN A 43 -5.36 14.34 21.09
CA ASN A 43 -4.81 15.53 21.75
C ASN A 43 -3.91 16.40 20.84
N GLY A 44 -4.33 16.60 19.59
CA GLY A 44 -3.60 17.36 18.60
C GLY A 44 -2.36 16.66 17.99
N THR A 45 -2.05 15.44 18.46
CA THR A 45 -0.91 14.65 17.98
C THR A 45 -1.38 13.56 17.01
N ALA A 46 -0.66 13.37 15.90
CA ALA A 46 -0.92 12.31 14.94
C ALA A 46 -0.75 10.93 15.59
N VAL A 47 -1.71 10.03 15.35
CA VAL A 47 -1.67 8.66 15.90
C VAL A 47 -1.01 7.66 14.96
N TRP A 48 -0.69 8.06 13.72
CA TRP A 48 0.06 7.20 12.81
C TRP A 48 1.57 7.36 13.00
N ARG A 49 2.30 6.37 12.50
CA ARG A 49 3.75 6.38 12.42
C ARG A 49 4.19 6.62 10.98
N GLN A 50 5.24 7.40 10.81
CA GLN A 50 5.89 7.69 9.54
C GLN A 50 7.41 7.64 9.72
N GLY A 51 8.16 7.50 8.63
CA GLY A 51 9.61 7.38 8.66
C GLY A 51 10.30 8.40 7.76
N ARG A 52 11.61 8.55 8.02
CA ARG A 52 12.56 9.26 7.16
C ARG A 52 13.80 8.38 6.99
N ASP A 53 14.46 8.52 5.86
CA ASP A 53 15.75 7.91 5.61
C ASP A 53 16.73 8.93 5.00
N GLY A 54 17.89 8.47 4.54
CA GLY A 54 18.89 9.33 3.89
C GLY A 54 18.42 10.02 2.60
N GLY A 55 17.34 9.52 1.98
CA GLY A 55 16.68 10.12 0.80
C GLY A 55 15.53 11.06 1.14
N GLY A 56 15.23 11.29 2.41
CA GLY A 56 14.18 12.19 2.88
C GLY A 56 12.98 11.51 3.53
N GLU A 57 11.80 12.10 3.41
CA GLU A 57 10.56 11.53 3.93
C GLU A 57 10.12 10.32 3.11
N ILE A 58 9.69 9.28 3.81
CA ILE A 58 9.14 8.06 3.23
C ILE A 58 7.63 8.21 3.15
N ASP A 59 7.06 8.04 1.95
CA ASP A 59 5.61 8.18 1.75
C ASP A 59 4.84 6.90 2.12
N VAL A 60 5.15 6.35 3.29
CA VAL A 60 4.43 5.24 3.92
C VAL A 60 4.08 5.63 5.34
N ALA A 61 2.85 5.31 5.75
CA ALA A 61 2.38 5.47 7.11
C ALA A 61 1.74 4.19 7.63
N ALA A 62 1.88 3.95 8.94
CA ALA A 62 1.25 2.85 9.65
C ALA A 62 0.37 3.37 10.78
N LEU A 63 -0.89 2.90 10.82
CA LEU A 63 -1.80 3.09 11.95
C LEU A 63 -1.92 1.78 12.70
N GLU A 64 -1.85 1.87 14.00
CA GLU A 64 -2.20 0.76 14.89
C GLU A 64 -3.72 0.62 14.96
N ILE A 65 -4.20 -0.62 14.83
CA ILE A 65 -5.62 -0.93 14.97
C ILE A 65 -5.76 -1.83 16.18
N ASP A 66 -6.48 -1.35 17.19
CA ASP A 66 -6.89 -2.18 18.31
C ASP A 66 -7.90 -3.22 17.83
N ARG A 67 -7.48 -4.48 17.82
CA ARG A 67 -8.33 -5.59 17.38
C ARG A 67 -9.57 -5.77 18.27
N SER A 68 -9.49 -5.40 19.54
CA SER A 68 -10.63 -5.50 20.46
C SER A 68 -11.72 -4.46 20.15
N ALA A 69 -11.36 -3.36 19.48
CA ALA A 69 -12.30 -2.34 19.03
C ALA A 69 -12.97 -2.65 17.68
N LEU A 70 -12.51 -3.70 16.97
CA LEU A 70 -13.12 -4.07 15.70
C LEU A 70 -14.54 -4.64 15.91
N PRO A 71 -15.44 -4.42 14.94
CA PRO A 71 -16.75 -5.04 14.95
C PRO A 71 -16.66 -6.57 15.06
N GLU A 72 -17.61 -7.17 15.78
CA GLU A 72 -17.71 -8.61 15.90
C GLU A 72 -17.83 -9.28 14.53
N GLY A 73 -17.06 -10.37 14.31
CA GLY A 73 -17.00 -11.09 13.04
C GLY A 73 -16.10 -10.44 11.98
N ALA A 74 -15.44 -9.31 12.29
CA ALA A 74 -14.56 -8.65 11.33
C ALA A 74 -13.46 -9.58 10.81
N ILE A 75 -13.40 -9.75 9.49
CA ILE A 75 -12.40 -10.58 8.82
C ILE A 75 -11.13 -9.73 8.65
N VAL A 76 -10.06 -10.17 9.28
CA VAL A 76 -8.74 -9.53 9.19
C VAL A 76 -7.72 -10.53 8.69
N CYS A 77 -7.17 -10.26 7.52
CA CYS A 77 -6.04 -10.99 6.97
C CYS A 77 -4.89 -10.00 6.78
N ALA A 78 -3.73 -10.27 7.38
CA ALA A 78 -2.62 -9.34 7.41
C ALA A 78 -1.30 -9.98 6.94
N PHE A 79 -0.48 -9.20 6.26
CA PHE A 79 0.90 -9.57 6.01
C PHE A 79 1.68 -9.56 7.32
N THR A 80 2.53 -10.55 7.48
CA THR A 80 3.50 -10.68 8.58
C THR A 80 4.91 -10.48 8.05
N PRO A 81 5.94 -10.34 8.90
CA PRO A 81 7.34 -10.28 8.45
C PRO A 81 7.75 -11.44 7.53
N GLU A 82 7.15 -12.60 7.66
CA GLU A 82 7.43 -13.78 6.82
C GLU A 82 7.01 -13.58 5.36
N HIS A 83 6.08 -12.67 5.09
CA HIS A 83 5.64 -12.32 3.74
C HIS A 83 6.58 -11.34 3.04
N LEU A 84 7.57 -10.79 3.73
CA LEU A 84 8.56 -9.90 3.13
C LEU A 84 9.66 -10.71 2.43
N PRO A 85 10.30 -10.17 1.37
CA PRO A 85 11.47 -10.79 0.79
C PRO A 85 12.58 -10.91 1.82
N GLY A 86 13.12 -12.12 2.00
CA GLY A 86 14.29 -12.35 2.85
C GLY A 86 15.58 -11.81 2.23
N ARG A 87 15.64 -11.77 0.90
CA ARG A 87 16.77 -11.27 0.11
C ARG A 87 16.23 -10.53 -1.10
N PHE A 88 16.67 -9.31 -1.30
CA PHE A 88 16.23 -8.47 -2.41
C PHE A 88 16.71 -8.96 -3.79
N ASP A 89 17.86 -9.61 -3.84
CA ASP A 89 18.44 -10.15 -5.07
C ASP A 89 17.69 -11.37 -5.62
N THR A 90 16.72 -11.91 -4.90
CA THR A 90 15.88 -13.03 -5.35
C THR A 90 14.67 -12.61 -6.17
N VAL A 91 14.38 -11.32 -6.27
CA VAL A 91 13.24 -10.81 -7.04
C VAL A 91 13.75 -10.28 -8.38
N PRO A 92 13.46 -10.96 -9.51
CA PRO A 92 13.97 -10.55 -10.82
C PRO A 92 13.30 -9.25 -11.30
N ILE A 93 14.03 -8.51 -12.16
CA ILE A 93 13.41 -7.48 -12.99
C ILE A 93 12.36 -8.18 -13.86
N ASP A 94 11.27 -7.54 -14.19
CA ASP A 94 10.12 -8.12 -14.89
C ASP A 94 9.25 -9.09 -14.05
N ALA A 95 9.54 -9.29 -12.77
CA ALA A 95 8.67 -10.08 -11.92
C ALA A 95 7.23 -9.59 -11.99
N ALA A 96 6.31 -10.50 -12.26
CA ALA A 96 4.89 -10.18 -12.35
C ALA A 96 4.35 -9.75 -10.99
N LEU A 97 3.70 -8.60 -10.98
CA LEU A 97 3.12 -7.98 -9.80
C LEU A 97 1.59 -7.96 -9.87
N CYS A 98 0.98 -7.93 -8.71
CA CYS A 98 -0.43 -7.62 -8.53
C CYS A 98 -0.57 -6.46 -7.53
N ILE A 99 -1.38 -5.46 -7.89
CA ILE A 99 -1.66 -4.28 -7.07
C ILE A 99 -3.17 -4.16 -6.90
N PRO A 100 -3.75 -4.67 -5.80
CA PRO A 100 -5.16 -4.47 -5.48
C PRO A 100 -5.40 -3.05 -5.00
N GLY A 101 -6.41 -2.37 -5.54
CA GLY A 101 -6.69 -0.99 -5.16
C GLY A 101 -8.05 -0.50 -5.63
N PHE A 102 -8.33 0.77 -5.36
CA PHE A 102 -9.61 1.42 -5.63
C PHE A 102 -9.40 2.66 -6.53
N PRO A 103 -8.94 2.48 -7.78
CA PRO A 103 -8.61 3.60 -8.66
C PRO A 103 -9.82 4.51 -8.86
N LEU A 104 -9.67 5.81 -8.53
CA LEU A 104 -10.76 6.80 -8.56
C LEU A 104 -12.00 6.41 -7.73
N GLY A 105 -11.82 5.57 -6.71
CA GLY A 105 -12.91 4.99 -5.92
C GLY A 105 -13.68 3.87 -6.63
N PHE A 106 -13.24 3.48 -7.83
CA PHE A 106 -13.89 2.39 -8.57
C PHE A 106 -13.64 1.05 -7.87
N ARG A 107 -14.74 0.33 -7.62
CA ARG A 107 -14.78 -0.95 -6.92
C ARG A 107 -16.03 -1.73 -7.29
N ASP A 108 -16.07 -2.98 -6.94
CA ASP A 108 -17.34 -3.71 -6.87
C ASP A 108 -18.22 -3.10 -5.78
N THR A 109 -19.42 -2.63 -6.14
CA THR A 109 -20.33 -1.92 -5.22
C THR A 109 -21.17 -2.84 -4.35
N VAL A 110 -21.28 -4.12 -4.71
CA VAL A 110 -22.03 -5.13 -3.94
C VAL A 110 -21.17 -5.70 -2.82
N TYR A 111 -19.94 -6.07 -3.17
CA TYR A 111 -19.02 -6.74 -2.24
C TYR A 111 -17.89 -5.84 -1.74
N GLN A 112 -17.83 -4.57 -2.17
CA GLN A 112 -16.79 -3.60 -1.81
C GLN A 112 -15.36 -4.11 -2.10
N LEU A 113 -15.20 -4.92 -3.14
CA LEU A 113 -13.92 -5.50 -3.50
C LEU A 113 -13.09 -4.56 -4.38
N PRO A 114 -11.75 -4.57 -4.21
CA PRO A 114 -10.84 -3.81 -5.06
C PRO A 114 -10.77 -4.38 -6.47
N VAL A 115 -10.30 -3.57 -7.40
CA VAL A 115 -9.81 -4.07 -8.68
C VAL A 115 -8.34 -4.43 -8.59
N LEU A 116 -7.93 -5.43 -9.36
CA LEU A 116 -6.54 -5.88 -9.42
C LEU A 116 -5.87 -5.28 -10.67
N ARG A 117 -4.68 -4.71 -10.48
CA ARG A 117 -3.82 -4.29 -11.58
C ARG A 117 -2.62 -5.21 -11.66
N HIS A 118 -2.38 -5.74 -12.86
CA HIS A 118 -1.12 -6.41 -13.16
C HIS A 118 -0.05 -5.38 -13.54
N ALA A 119 1.18 -5.66 -13.18
CA ALA A 119 2.35 -4.84 -13.47
C ALA A 119 3.60 -5.72 -13.49
N ALA A 120 4.72 -5.15 -13.93
CA ALA A 120 6.05 -5.71 -13.73
C ALA A 120 6.92 -4.77 -12.89
N ILE A 121 8.01 -5.30 -12.33
CA ILE A 121 9.07 -4.50 -11.75
C ILE A 121 9.82 -3.81 -12.90
N ALA A 122 9.91 -2.49 -12.85
CA ALA A 122 10.48 -1.65 -13.90
C ALA A 122 11.83 -1.02 -13.52
N SER A 123 12.43 -1.44 -12.40
CA SER A 123 13.80 -1.06 -11.99
C SER A 123 14.43 -2.19 -11.19
N PRO A 124 15.78 -2.27 -11.07
CA PRO A 124 16.41 -3.31 -10.26
C PRO A 124 15.88 -3.32 -8.83
N PHE A 125 15.32 -4.47 -8.39
CA PHE A 125 14.84 -4.63 -7.04
C PHE A 125 16.02 -4.72 -6.06
N GLY A 126 15.88 -4.12 -4.86
CA GLY A 126 16.96 -4.00 -3.89
C GLY A 126 17.89 -2.79 -4.13
N VAL A 127 17.74 -2.09 -5.26
CA VAL A 127 18.48 -0.86 -5.55
C VAL A 127 17.58 0.35 -5.31
N ARG A 128 18.06 1.30 -4.52
CA ARG A 128 17.33 2.54 -4.21
C ARG A 128 17.27 3.42 -5.46
N PHE A 129 16.10 3.53 -6.07
CA PHE A 129 15.94 4.34 -7.27
C PHE A 129 16.15 5.83 -6.96
N GLN A 130 17.10 6.47 -7.64
CA GLN A 130 17.53 7.85 -7.38
C GLN A 130 17.89 8.11 -5.90
N GLY A 131 18.48 7.11 -5.23
CA GLY A 131 18.87 7.19 -3.82
C GLY A 131 17.73 7.10 -2.81
N ARG A 132 16.47 6.95 -3.26
CA ARG A 132 15.27 6.88 -2.42
C ARG A 132 14.82 5.42 -2.21
N GLY A 133 14.19 5.14 -1.08
CA GLY A 133 13.78 3.80 -0.65
C GLY A 133 12.59 3.21 -1.39
N PHE A 134 12.54 3.35 -2.72
CA PHE A 134 11.51 2.77 -3.57
C PHE A 134 12.08 2.15 -4.84
N PHE A 135 11.30 1.30 -5.47
CA PHE A 135 11.52 0.75 -6.81
C PHE A 135 10.38 1.19 -7.74
N LEU A 136 10.57 1.00 -9.04
CA LEU A 136 9.57 1.35 -10.05
C LEU A 136 8.74 0.14 -10.46
N THR A 137 7.48 0.43 -10.79
CA THR A 137 6.55 -0.48 -11.45
C THR A 137 5.96 0.19 -12.69
N ASP A 138 5.56 -0.60 -13.69
CA ASP A 138 4.90 -0.14 -14.92
C ASP A 138 3.36 -0.20 -14.83
N ALA A 139 2.83 -0.22 -13.62
CA ALA A 139 1.39 -0.34 -13.40
C ALA A 139 0.61 0.85 -13.97
N ARG A 140 -0.50 0.59 -14.62
CA ARG A 140 -1.49 1.63 -14.94
C ARG A 140 -2.32 1.96 -13.69
N THR A 141 -1.81 2.86 -12.85
CA THR A 141 -2.50 3.27 -11.62
C THR A 141 -3.16 4.64 -11.76
N HIS A 142 -4.11 4.93 -10.87
CA HIS A 142 -4.83 6.19 -10.77
C HIS A 142 -4.89 6.63 -9.30
N ARG A 143 -5.37 7.85 -9.05
CA ARG A 143 -5.71 8.31 -7.69
C ARG A 143 -6.61 7.26 -7.01
N GLY A 144 -6.41 7.05 -5.70
CA GLY A 144 -7.11 6.02 -4.92
C GLY A 144 -6.41 4.65 -4.91
N THR A 145 -5.27 4.49 -5.62
CA THR A 145 -4.40 3.30 -5.50
C THR A 145 -3.29 3.52 -4.46
N SER A 146 -3.09 4.74 -3.98
CA SER A 146 -2.08 5.07 -2.97
C SER A 146 -2.26 4.25 -1.69
N GLY A 147 -1.18 3.64 -1.22
CA GLY A 147 -1.19 2.74 -0.06
C GLY A 147 -1.53 1.28 -0.40
N ALA A 148 -1.82 0.98 -1.66
CA ALA A 148 -2.07 -0.39 -2.09
C ALA A 148 -0.83 -1.28 -1.92
N PRO A 149 -0.98 -2.55 -1.50
CA PRO A 149 0.13 -3.48 -1.45
C PRO A 149 0.58 -3.84 -2.87
N VAL A 150 1.89 -3.85 -3.07
CA VAL A 150 2.53 -4.37 -4.29
C VAL A 150 3.01 -5.77 -3.98
N VAL A 151 2.37 -6.77 -4.57
CA VAL A 151 2.61 -8.18 -4.23
C VAL A 151 2.99 -9.00 -5.45
N THR A 152 3.75 -10.07 -5.21
CA THR A 152 4.01 -11.12 -6.19
C THR A 152 3.63 -12.48 -5.62
N ARG A 153 3.36 -13.44 -6.48
CA ARG A 153 3.15 -14.83 -6.03
C ARG A 153 4.50 -15.45 -5.65
N HIS A 154 4.51 -16.13 -4.51
CA HIS A 154 5.70 -16.84 -4.08
C HIS A 154 5.36 -18.33 -3.85
N PRO A 155 6.07 -19.26 -4.51
CA PRO A 155 5.75 -20.69 -4.43
C PRO A 155 5.72 -21.24 -3.01
N ALA A 156 6.67 -20.82 -2.15
CA ALA A 156 6.74 -21.27 -0.76
C ALA A 156 5.57 -20.77 0.11
N MET A 157 4.87 -19.73 -0.30
CA MET A 157 3.70 -19.17 0.40
C MET A 157 2.38 -19.70 -0.16
N SER A 158 2.40 -20.35 -1.32
CA SER A 158 1.22 -20.91 -1.98
C SER A 158 0.89 -22.32 -1.47
N ARG A 159 0.97 -22.55 -0.15
CA ARG A 159 0.59 -23.82 0.47
C ARG A 159 -0.92 -23.86 0.68
N GLU A 160 -1.50 -25.05 0.56
CA GLU A 160 -2.92 -25.26 0.87
C GLU A 160 -3.23 -24.79 2.29
N GLY A 161 -4.25 -23.95 2.45
CA GLY A 161 -4.62 -23.35 3.75
C GLY A 161 -3.82 -22.12 4.17
N ALA A 162 -2.83 -21.65 3.39
CA ALA A 162 -2.16 -20.39 3.67
C ALA A 162 -3.12 -19.20 3.46
N PRO A 163 -3.30 -18.32 4.44
CA PRO A 163 -4.27 -17.22 4.34
C PRO A 163 -3.87 -16.17 3.28
N LEU A 164 -2.57 -16.03 2.99
CA LEU A 164 -2.03 -15.10 1.99
C LEU A 164 -0.91 -15.78 1.19
N PRO A 165 -1.15 -16.19 -0.06
CA PRO A 165 -0.14 -16.82 -0.92
C PRO A 165 0.78 -15.80 -1.62
N TRP A 166 0.97 -14.63 -1.02
CA TRP A 166 1.61 -13.48 -1.64
C TRP A 166 2.82 -13.03 -0.83
N GLN A 167 3.88 -12.66 -1.53
CA GLN A 167 5.00 -11.92 -0.97
C GLN A 167 4.74 -10.42 -1.15
N LEU A 168 4.87 -9.64 -0.08
CA LEU A 168 4.71 -8.20 -0.08
C LEU A 168 6.05 -7.53 -0.42
N LEU A 169 6.15 -6.96 -1.61
CA LEU A 169 7.37 -6.29 -2.07
C LEU A 169 7.40 -4.82 -1.71
N GLY A 170 6.25 -4.16 -1.72
CA GLY A 170 6.19 -2.72 -1.49
C GLY A 170 4.80 -2.18 -1.20
N VAL A 171 4.77 -0.87 -0.98
CA VAL A 171 3.56 -0.04 -0.83
C VAL A 171 3.52 0.94 -1.99
N HIS A 172 2.51 0.83 -2.84
CA HIS A 172 2.31 1.76 -3.96
C HIS A 172 2.06 3.17 -3.42
N SER A 173 2.70 4.17 -4.02
CA SER A 173 2.61 5.55 -3.57
C SER A 173 2.09 6.46 -4.67
N ALA A 174 2.91 6.81 -5.64
CA ALA A 174 2.61 7.84 -6.61
C ALA A 174 3.10 7.45 -8.01
N ARG A 175 2.54 8.09 -9.01
CA ARG A 175 3.09 8.08 -10.37
C ARG A 175 4.38 8.88 -10.42
N MET A 176 5.29 8.47 -11.29
CA MET A 176 6.47 9.25 -11.62
C MET A 176 6.09 10.28 -12.68
N ASP A 177 6.02 11.55 -12.27
CA ASP A 177 5.86 12.66 -13.18
C ASP A 177 7.21 13.38 -13.34
N MET A 178 7.58 13.73 -14.55
CA MET A 178 8.78 14.54 -14.83
C MET A 178 8.44 16.00 -14.59
N GLY A 179 9.04 16.65 -13.59
CA GLY A 179 8.68 17.97 -13.06
C GLY A 179 8.80 19.18 -14.01
N ASN A 180 9.32 19.04 -15.24
CA ASN A 180 9.53 20.11 -16.21
C ASN A 180 8.87 19.83 -17.58
N ARG A 181 7.78 19.07 -17.61
CA ARG A 181 7.08 18.75 -18.85
C ARG A 181 6.02 19.76 -19.22
N ASP A 182 5.86 19.94 -20.54
CA ASP A 182 4.69 20.58 -21.12
C ASP A 182 3.45 19.73 -20.87
N ARG A 183 2.57 20.22 -20.01
CA ARG A 183 1.34 19.53 -19.60
C ARG A 183 0.36 19.28 -20.75
N VAL A 184 0.56 19.89 -21.90
CA VAL A 184 -0.30 19.73 -23.09
C VAL A 184 0.16 18.54 -23.93
N GLN A 185 1.45 18.15 -23.85
CA GLN A 185 2.03 17.03 -24.58
C GLN A 185 2.47 15.88 -23.65
N ASP A 186 2.01 15.89 -22.40
CA ASP A 186 2.48 14.95 -21.40
C ASP A 186 1.87 13.56 -21.56
N GLU A 187 2.57 12.72 -22.29
CA GLU A 187 2.37 11.29 -22.19
C GLU A 187 2.91 10.82 -20.84
N SER A 188 2.03 10.32 -20.00
CA SER A 188 2.40 9.66 -18.74
C SER A 188 3.49 8.63 -18.99
N LEU A 189 4.59 8.66 -18.24
CA LEU A 189 5.64 7.65 -18.31
C LEU A 189 5.12 6.22 -18.08
N GLY A 190 3.92 6.09 -17.52
CA GLY A 190 3.38 4.80 -17.11
C GLY A 190 4.13 4.16 -15.94
N LEU A 191 5.07 4.89 -15.32
CA LEU A 191 5.87 4.40 -14.21
C LEU A 191 5.34 4.91 -12.87
N ASN A 192 5.51 4.10 -11.83
CA ASN A 192 5.05 4.41 -10.48
C ASN A 192 6.10 4.03 -9.44
N CYS A 193 6.08 4.75 -8.31
CA CYS A 193 6.90 4.43 -7.15
C CYS A 193 6.19 3.42 -6.24
N ALA A 194 6.91 2.39 -5.83
CA ALA A 194 6.53 1.48 -4.77
C ALA A 194 7.62 1.49 -3.70
N TRP A 195 7.31 1.98 -2.50
CA TRP A 195 8.22 1.97 -1.36
C TRP A 195 8.47 0.55 -0.89
N TYR A 196 9.73 0.20 -0.63
CA TYR A 196 10.07 -1.14 -0.13
C TYR A 196 9.31 -1.48 1.14
N ALA A 197 8.78 -2.71 1.20
CA ALA A 197 7.94 -3.14 2.32
C ALA A 197 8.69 -3.31 3.65
N ASP A 198 10.02 -3.41 3.62
CA ASP A 198 10.86 -3.56 4.82
C ASP A 198 10.73 -2.37 5.79
N ILE A 199 10.34 -1.18 5.30
CA ILE A 199 10.02 -0.03 6.16
C ILE A 199 8.95 -0.36 7.20
N LEU A 200 8.04 -1.29 6.88
CA LEU A 200 6.99 -1.71 7.80
C LEU A 200 7.56 -2.35 9.06
N LEU A 201 8.69 -3.06 8.96
CA LEU A 201 9.38 -3.61 10.15
C LEU A 201 9.79 -2.53 11.14
N THR A 202 10.11 -1.34 10.64
CA THR A 202 10.44 -0.18 11.49
C THR A 202 9.17 0.50 12.02
N LEU A 203 8.19 0.72 11.15
CA LEU A 203 6.96 1.45 11.50
C LEU A 203 6.03 0.66 12.43
N THR A 204 6.13 -0.67 12.47
CA THR A 204 5.27 -1.52 13.30
C THR A 204 5.95 -2.08 14.56
N ARG A 205 7.18 -1.65 14.88
CA ARG A 205 7.84 -2.06 16.13
C ARG A 205 7.00 -1.65 17.34
N PRO A 206 6.85 -2.51 18.35
CA PRO A 206 6.25 -2.11 19.62
C PRO A 206 6.95 -0.87 20.19
N ARG A 207 6.17 -0.02 20.88
CA ARG A 207 6.74 1.12 21.65
C ARG A 207 7.25 0.64 22.99
#